data_4ee98e5d28a40de84230304d3bc32b87
#
_entry.id   4ee98e5d28a40de84230304d3bc32b87
#
_cell.length_a   1.000
_cell.length_b   1.000
_cell.length_c   1.000
_cell.angle_alpha   90.00
_cell.angle_beta   90.00
_cell.angle_gamma   90.00
#
_symmetry.space_group_name_H-M   'P 1'
#
loop_
_entity.id
_entity.type
_entity.pdbx_description
1 polymer ?
#
loop_
_entity_poly.entity_id
_entity_poly.type
_entity_poly.pdbx_seq_one_letter_code
_entity_poly.pdbx_strand_id
1 'polypeptide(L)'
;MRGKSLLRIGIGLALAGIVALLMGGCKKAPINNDFEGMWVLERFTTQADGEVHACQRMYMSIQLWVMEVSEKQGPHGYGAFIGRCIYDGEGESITVKEFYRRESTGDNGIPATAEQLKPWGMNATETTFKVLKANGKQLILQSDYAVLELKRF
;
A
#
# COMPACT_ATOMS: atom_id res chain seq x y z
N MET A 1 -20.55 -47.67 -34.11
CA MET A 1 -20.25 -47.42 -32.66
C MET A 1 -19.09 -46.47 -32.39
N ARG A 2 -18.24 -46.08 -33.36
CA ARG A 2 -17.09 -45.17 -33.14
C ARG A 2 -17.45 -43.69 -33.00
N GLY A 3 -18.57 -43.18 -33.53
CA GLY A 3 -18.91 -41.76 -33.49
C GLY A 3 -19.35 -41.22 -32.13
N LYS A 4 -19.96 -42.02 -31.24
CA LYS A 4 -20.44 -41.60 -29.91
C LYS A 4 -19.32 -41.41 -28.91
N SER A 5 -18.18 -42.10 -29.08
CA SER A 5 -17.00 -41.97 -28.22
C SER A 5 -16.23 -40.68 -28.49
N LEU A 6 -16.05 -40.31 -29.75
CA LEU A 6 -15.34 -39.08 -30.16
C LEU A 6 -16.13 -37.82 -29.72
N LEU A 7 -17.45 -37.83 -29.80
CA LEU A 7 -18.29 -36.72 -29.36
C LEU A 7 -18.20 -36.50 -27.86
N ARG A 8 -18.16 -37.58 -27.06
CA ARG A 8 -18.01 -37.50 -25.60
C ARG A 8 -16.64 -36.93 -25.17
N ILE A 9 -15.58 -37.31 -25.88
CA ILE A 9 -14.21 -36.78 -25.64
C ILE A 9 -14.14 -35.28 -25.99
N GLY A 10 -14.75 -34.88 -27.11
CA GLY A 10 -14.79 -33.47 -27.53
C GLY A 10 -15.54 -32.56 -26.54
N ILE A 11 -16.68 -33.04 -26.01
CA ILE A 11 -17.46 -32.30 -25.00
C ILE A 11 -16.70 -32.20 -23.67
N GLY A 12 -16.01 -33.25 -23.26
CA GLY A 12 -15.19 -33.24 -22.04
C GLY A 12 -14.02 -32.25 -22.11
N LEU A 13 -13.33 -32.19 -23.25
CA LEU A 13 -12.25 -31.23 -23.47
C LEU A 13 -12.74 -29.78 -23.54
N ALA A 14 -13.89 -29.54 -24.17
CA ALA A 14 -14.49 -28.20 -24.22
C ALA A 14 -14.93 -27.70 -22.81
N LEU A 15 -15.54 -28.57 -22.00
CA LEU A 15 -15.90 -28.23 -20.61
C LEU A 15 -14.67 -27.96 -19.74
N ALA A 16 -13.60 -28.75 -19.86
CA ALA A 16 -12.36 -28.52 -19.14
C ALA A 16 -11.71 -27.18 -19.51
N GLY A 17 -11.74 -26.79 -20.77
CA GLY A 17 -11.26 -25.50 -21.24
C GLY A 17 -12.04 -24.31 -20.69
N ILE A 18 -13.37 -24.43 -20.60
CA ILE A 18 -14.25 -23.37 -20.04
C ILE A 18 -14.02 -23.21 -18.53
N VAL A 19 -13.87 -24.31 -17.79
CA VAL A 19 -13.58 -24.27 -16.35
C VAL A 19 -12.22 -23.63 -16.06
N ALA A 20 -11.20 -23.90 -16.89
CA ALA A 20 -9.88 -23.29 -16.75
C ALA A 20 -9.92 -21.76 -16.99
N LEU A 21 -10.74 -21.29 -17.92
CA LEU A 21 -10.93 -19.85 -18.17
C LEU A 21 -11.69 -19.12 -17.04
N LEU A 22 -12.56 -19.82 -16.32
CA LEU A 22 -13.33 -19.25 -15.20
C LEU A 22 -12.50 -19.17 -13.90
N MET A 23 -11.40 -19.91 -13.78
CA MET A 23 -10.50 -19.87 -12.62
C MET A 23 -9.45 -18.76 -12.70
N GLY A 24 -9.36 -18.02 -13.79
CA GLY A 24 -8.60 -16.79 -13.92
C GLY A 24 -9.28 -15.67 -13.16
N GLY A 25 -9.37 -15.81 -11.81
CA GLY A 25 -9.91 -14.75 -10.96
C GLY A 25 -9.21 -13.44 -11.27
N CYS A 26 -10.00 -12.38 -11.51
CA CYS A 26 -9.53 -11.02 -11.69
C CYS A 26 -8.81 -10.51 -10.44
N LYS A 27 -7.59 -10.96 -10.19
CA LYS A 27 -6.65 -10.23 -9.34
C LYS A 27 -6.21 -9.03 -10.17
N LYS A 28 -6.63 -7.82 -9.79
CA LYS A 28 -6.04 -6.62 -10.36
C LYS A 28 -4.53 -6.75 -10.20
N ALA A 29 -3.81 -6.67 -11.32
CA ALA A 29 -2.36 -6.66 -11.28
C ALA A 29 -1.91 -5.46 -10.44
N PRO A 30 -0.92 -5.61 -9.55
CA PRO A 30 -0.38 -4.50 -8.79
C PRO A 30 0.22 -3.46 -9.75
N ILE A 31 0.09 -2.16 -9.40
CA ILE A 31 0.67 -1.08 -10.21
C ILE A 31 2.19 -1.09 -10.05
N ASN A 32 2.65 -1.32 -8.83
CA ASN A 32 4.07 -1.44 -8.53
C ASN A 32 4.29 -2.45 -7.38
N ASN A 33 4.80 -3.63 -7.73
CA ASN A 33 5.03 -4.75 -6.81
C ASN A 33 5.99 -4.44 -5.66
N ASP A 34 6.94 -3.51 -5.86
CA ASP A 34 7.94 -3.18 -4.85
C ASP A 34 7.39 -2.27 -3.76
N PHE A 35 6.32 -1.52 -4.05
CA PHE A 35 5.67 -0.61 -3.11
C PHE A 35 4.40 -1.20 -2.49
N GLU A 36 3.60 -1.93 -3.28
CA GLU A 36 2.32 -2.42 -2.82
C GLU A 36 2.46 -3.45 -1.71
N GLY A 37 1.63 -3.31 -0.71
CA GLY A 37 1.56 -4.19 0.44
C GLY A 37 1.49 -3.45 1.76
N MET A 38 1.59 -4.21 2.84
CA MET A 38 1.61 -3.68 4.19
C MET A 38 3.04 -3.57 4.69
N TRP A 39 3.40 -2.41 5.19
CA TRP A 39 4.71 -2.06 5.70
C TRP A 39 4.65 -1.68 7.16
N VAL A 40 5.60 -2.14 7.94
CA VAL A 40 5.84 -1.69 9.31
C VAL A 40 6.78 -0.50 9.25
N LEU A 41 6.36 0.65 9.74
CA LEU A 41 7.24 1.79 9.96
C LEU A 41 8.06 1.51 11.23
N GLU A 42 9.35 1.25 11.07
CA GLU A 42 10.23 0.95 12.20
C GLU A 42 10.72 2.23 12.87
N ARG A 43 11.06 3.22 12.07
CA ARG A 43 11.50 4.54 12.53
C ARG A 43 11.44 5.55 11.39
N PHE A 44 11.47 6.81 11.76
CA PHE A 44 11.82 7.89 10.83
C PHE A 44 12.85 8.83 11.49
N THR A 45 13.66 9.47 10.66
CA THR A 45 14.66 10.43 11.08
C THR A 45 14.33 11.79 10.47
N THR A 46 14.12 12.80 11.31
CA THR A 46 13.89 14.18 10.83
C THR A 46 15.16 14.77 10.22
N GLN A 47 15.03 15.45 9.08
CA GLN A 47 16.19 15.97 8.36
C GLN A 47 16.78 17.24 8.98
N ALA A 48 15.95 18.03 9.67
CA ALA A 48 16.38 19.31 10.23
C ALA A 48 17.40 19.15 11.38
N ASP A 49 17.24 18.15 12.21
CA ASP A 49 18.01 17.94 13.43
C ASP A 49 18.65 16.55 13.54
N GLY A 50 18.27 15.63 12.64
CA GLY A 50 18.73 14.23 12.68
C GLY A 50 18.14 13.42 13.82
N GLU A 51 17.04 13.88 14.44
CA GLU A 51 16.38 13.15 15.52
C GLU A 51 15.75 11.86 14.99
N VAL A 52 15.99 10.76 15.68
CA VAL A 52 15.45 9.44 15.35
C VAL A 52 14.21 9.16 16.20
N HIS A 53 13.09 8.98 15.53
CA HIS A 53 11.81 8.63 16.13
C HIS A 53 11.53 7.15 15.90
N ALA A 54 11.69 6.33 16.94
CA ALA A 54 11.32 4.92 16.90
C ALA A 54 9.80 4.77 16.90
N CYS A 55 9.29 3.94 16.01
CA CYS A 55 7.87 3.72 15.83
C CYS A 55 7.47 2.34 16.37
N GLN A 56 6.34 2.27 17.05
CA GLN A 56 5.81 1.03 17.60
C GLN A 56 4.40 0.79 17.09
N ARG A 57 4.20 -0.35 16.40
CA ARG A 57 2.90 -0.75 15.84
C ARG A 57 2.30 0.25 14.85
N MET A 58 3.16 0.95 14.14
CA MET A 58 2.83 1.92 13.11
C MET A 58 2.97 1.25 11.74
N TYR A 59 1.99 1.44 10.89
CA TYR A 59 1.89 0.75 9.60
C TYR A 59 1.58 1.72 8.47
N MET A 60 2.10 1.42 7.28
CA MET A 60 1.71 2.01 6.01
C MET A 60 1.27 0.89 5.07
N SER A 61 0.04 0.95 4.58
CA SER A 61 -0.48 -0.01 3.60
C SER A 61 -0.68 0.71 2.28
N ILE A 62 -0.07 0.18 1.23
CA ILE A 62 -0.13 0.76 -0.12
C ILE A 62 -0.80 -0.25 -1.03
N GLN A 63 -1.86 0.16 -1.70
CA GLN A 63 -2.58 -0.66 -2.68
C GLN A 63 -3.11 0.21 -3.81
N LEU A 64 -2.66 -0.06 -5.03
CA LEU A 64 -3.00 0.73 -6.21
C LEU A 64 -2.69 2.23 -5.97
N TRP A 65 -3.73 3.06 -5.94
CA TRP A 65 -3.63 4.51 -5.76
C TRP A 65 -4.01 4.96 -4.34
N VAL A 66 -3.98 4.06 -3.38
CA VAL A 66 -4.42 4.32 -2.00
C VAL A 66 -3.29 4.01 -1.03
N MET A 67 -3.08 4.90 -0.06
CA MET A 67 -2.24 4.68 1.10
C MET A 67 -3.08 4.79 2.37
N GLU A 68 -2.96 3.81 3.25
CA GLU A 68 -3.43 3.89 4.62
C GLU A 68 -2.24 4.00 5.56
N VAL A 69 -2.27 4.94 6.48
CA VAL A 69 -1.38 4.99 7.63
C VAL A 69 -2.18 4.67 8.88
N SER A 70 -1.67 3.80 9.74
CA SER A 70 -2.42 3.34 10.90
C SER A 70 -1.52 2.94 12.07
N GLU A 71 -1.99 3.19 13.29
CA GLU A 71 -1.49 2.56 14.49
C GLU A 71 -2.44 1.41 14.85
N LYS A 72 -1.92 0.19 14.98
CA LYS A 72 -2.73 -1.01 15.29
C LYS A 72 -2.42 -1.53 16.67
N GLN A 73 -3.34 -1.37 17.60
CA GLN A 73 -3.18 -1.78 19.00
C GLN A 73 -1.91 -1.19 19.63
N GLY A 74 -1.54 0.01 19.22
CA GLY A 74 -0.40 0.74 19.76
C GLY A 74 -0.78 1.58 20.99
N PRO A 75 0.24 2.15 21.68
CA PRO A 75 0.03 2.83 22.93
C PRO A 75 -0.50 4.27 22.80
N HIS A 76 -0.48 4.87 21.59
CA HIS A 76 -0.70 6.30 21.44
C HIS A 76 -2.14 6.67 21.04
N GLY A 77 -2.87 5.74 20.41
CA GLY A 77 -4.23 5.99 19.94
C GLY A 77 -4.30 6.93 18.73
N TYR A 78 -3.27 6.96 17.88
CA TYR A 78 -3.24 7.83 16.69
C TYR A 78 -4.34 7.52 15.67
N GLY A 79 -4.86 6.29 15.68
CA GLY A 79 -5.91 5.85 14.78
C GLY A 79 -5.38 5.50 13.38
N ALA A 80 -6.19 5.77 12.37
CA ALA A 80 -5.86 5.48 10.99
C ALA A 80 -6.35 6.59 10.05
N PHE A 81 -5.61 6.81 8.97
CA PHE A 81 -5.95 7.75 7.91
C PHE A 81 -5.75 7.09 6.55
N ILE A 82 -6.65 7.35 5.64
CA ILE A 82 -6.61 6.84 4.27
C ILE A 82 -6.48 8.01 3.30
N GLY A 83 -5.56 7.91 2.37
CA GLY A 83 -5.26 8.95 1.39
C GLY A 83 -4.95 8.38 0.01
N ARG A 84 -4.65 9.27 -0.90
CA ARG A 84 -4.22 8.94 -2.26
C ARG A 84 -2.71 8.78 -2.33
N CYS A 85 -2.29 7.82 -3.13
CA CYS A 85 -0.89 7.54 -3.43
C CYS A 85 -0.68 7.65 -4.95
N ILE A 86 0.17 8.56 -5.38
CA ILE A 86 0.45 8.82 -6.79
C ILE A 86 1.93 8.53 -7.02
N TYR A 87 2.21 7.61 -7.94
CA TYR A 87 3.57 7.29 -8.39
C TYR A 87 3.96 8.20 -9.55
N ASP A 88 5.22 8.60 -9.63
CA ASP A 88 5.76 9.09 -10.88
C ASP A 88 5.89 7.92 -11.89
N GLY A 89 6.14 8.26 -13.17
CA GLY A 89 6.11 7.27 -14.24
C GLY A 89 7.15 6.13 -14.13
N GLU A 90 8.17 6.29 -13.30
CA GLU A 90 9.28 5.33 -13.14
C GLU A 90 9.39 4.77 -11.72
N GLY A 91 8.54 5.21 -10.79
CA GLY A 91 8.55 4.78 -9.39
C GLY A 91 9.73 5.33 -8.59
N GLU A 92 10.31 6.45 -9.03
CA GLU A 92 11.37 7.15 -8.31
C GLU A 92 10.83 8.02 -7.16
N SER A 93 9.56 8.42 -7.26
CA SER A 93 8.88 9.17 -6.22
C SER A 93 7.43 8.74 -6.01
N ILE A 94 6.93 9.02 -4.81
CA ILE A 94 5.55 8.77 -4.40
C ILE A 94 5.03 10.06 -3.76
N THR A 95 3.94 10.60 -4.30
CA THR A 95 3.21 11.70 -3.67
C THR A 95 1.99 11.16 -2.96
N VAL A 96 1.87 11.45 -1.67
CA VAL A 96 0.73 11.07 -0.83
C VAL A 96 -0.02 12.31 -0.40
N LYS A 97 -1.34 12.27 -0.48
CA LYS A 97 -2.21 13.42 -0.21
C LYS A 97 -3.65 13.02 0.05
N GLU A 98 -4.49 14.04 0.35
CA GLU A 98 -5.93 13.87 0.54
C GLU A 98 -6.24 12.81 1.60
N PHE A 99 -5.54 12.86 2.73
CA PHE A 99 -5.79 11.96 3.85
C PHE A 99 -7.06 12.35 4.58
N TYR A 100 -7.89 11.35 4.86
CA TYR A 100 -9.10 11.44 5.66
C TYR A 100 -9.03 10.43 6.79
N ARG A 101 -9.65 10.75 7.93
CA ARG A 101 -9.74 9.80 9.03
C ARG A 101 -10.50 8.55 8.59
N ARG A 102 -9.90 7.40 8.83
CA ARG A 102 -10.51 6.12 8.51
C ARG A 102 -11.55 5.72 9.53
N GLU A 103 -12.68 5.27 9.04
CA GLU A 103 -13.76 4.64 9.81
C GLU A 103 -13.90 3.15 9.43
N SER A 104 -14.87 2.46 10.04
CA SER A 104 -15.09 1.03 9.77
C SER A 104 -15.44 0.72 8.32
N THR A 105 -16.05 1.65 7.62
CA THR A 105 -16.50 1.51 6.21
C THR A 105 -16.04 2.68 5.35
N GLY A 106 -14.73 2.84 5.18
CA GLY A 106 -14.16 3.94 4.38
C GLY A 106 -13.59 5.07 5.22
N ASP A 107 -13.77 6.31 4.79
CA ASP A 107 -13.40 7.52 5.52
C ASP A 107 -14.64 8.25 6.07
N ASN A 108 -14.43 9.19 6.99
CA ASN A 108 -15.51 9.98 7.58
C ASN A 108 -15.71 11.35 6.93
N GLY A 109 -15.03 11.62 5.81
CA GLY A 109 -15.08 12.90 5.10
C GLY A 109 -14.37 14.05 5.83
N ILE A 110 -13.68 13.80 6.95
CA ILE A 110 -12.93 14.81 7.69
C ILE A 110 -11.47 14.74 7.26
N PRO A 111 -10.92 15.80 6.63
CA PRO A 111 -9.51 15.83 6.23
C PRO A 111 -8.59 15.72 7.43
N ALA A 112 -7.50 14.97 7.28
CA ALA A 112 -6.42 14.91 8.26
C ALA A 112 -5.66 16.24 8.30
N THR A 113 -5.18 16.59 9.48
CA THR A 113 -4.25 17.72 9.65
C THR A 113 -2.80 17.26 9.55
N ALA A 114 -1.88 18.19 9.28
CA ALA A 114 -0.45 17.89 9.28
C ALA A 114 0.03 17.33 10.63
N GLU A 115 -0.49 17.86 11.74
CA GLU A 115 -0.16 17.38 13.09
C GLU A 115 -0.56 15.92 13.30
N GLN A 116 -1.70 15.51 12.75
CA GLN A 116 -2.17 14.13 12.85
C GLN A 116 -1.30 13.16 12.02
N LEU A 117 -0.61 13.65 10.99
CA LEU A 117 0.24 12.83 10.12
C LEU A 117 1.71 12.78 10.59
N LYS A 118 2.12 13.67 11.47
CA LYS A 118 3.50 13.72 12.03
C LYS A 118 3.99 12.38 12.60
N PRO A 119 3.18 11.60 13.33
CA PRO A 119 3.62 10.30 13.84
C PRO A 119 4.13 9.33 12.76
N TRP A 120 3.70 9.51 11.51
CA TRP A 120 4.18 8.72 10.36
C TRP A 120 5.27 9.41 9.55
N GLY A 121 5.94 10.44 10.12
CA GLY A 121 7.03 11.15 9.45
C GLY A 121 6.59 12.09 8.33
N MET A 122 5.36 12.62 8.40
CA MET A 122 4.82 13.59 7.46
C MET A 122 4.42 14.88 8.21
N ASN A 123 4.96 16.03 7.82
CA ASN A 123 4.65 17.33 8.44
C ASN A 123 3.70 18.20 7.59
N ALA A 124 3.14 17.61 6.54
CA ALA A 124 2.20 18.26 5.63
C ALA A 124 1.09 17.29 5.21
N THR A 125 -0.04 17.82 4.76
CA THR A 125 -1.18 17.03 4.25
C THR A 125 -0.94 16.49 2.84
N GLU A 126 0.03 17.05 2.12
CA GLU A 126 0.58 16.51 0.88
C GLU A 126 2.09 16.38 1.03
N THR A 127 2.63 15.20 0.79
CA THR A 127 4.05 14.91 0.94
C THR A 127 4.54 14.10 -0.25
N THR A 128 5.62 14.56 -0.88
CA THR A 128 6.32 13.81 -1.91
C THR A 128 7.56 13.14 -1.31
N PHE A 129 7.64 11.86 -1.47
CA PHE A 129 8.79 11.06 -1.07
C PHE A 129 9.60 10.63 -2.29
N LYS A 130 10.91 10.88 -2.25
CA LYS A 130 11.86 10.18 -3.11
C LYS A 130 12.03 8.75 -2.59
N VAL A 131 12.05 7.78 -3.49
CA VAL A 131 12.27 6.38 -3.15
C VAL A 131 13.77 6.11 -3.14
N LEU A 132 14.35 5.92 -1.96
CA LEU A 132 15.77 5.58 -1.82
C LEU A 132 16.01 4.08 -1.97
N LYS A 133 15.04 3.27 -1.56
CA LYS A 133 15.09 1.82 -1.66
C LYS A 133 13.68 1.24 -1.75
N ALA A 134 13.49 0.32 -2.68
CA ALA A 134 12.30 -0.52 -2.76
C ALA A 134 12.70 -1.87 -3.35
N ASN A 135 12.59 -2.94 -2.57
CA ASN A 135 12.99 -4.28 -3.01
C ASN A 135 12.01 -5.39 -2.53
N GLY A 136 10.76 -5.00 -2.23
CA GLY A 136 9.74 -5.90 -1.74
C GLY A 136 9.92 -6.37 -0.28
N LYS A 137 11.07 -6.12 0.36
CA LYS A 137 11.35 -6.43 1.76
C LYS A 137 11.57 -5.18 2.61
N GLN A 138 12.22 -4.19 2.04
CA GLN A 138 12.51 -2.90 2.64
C GLN A 138 12.04 -1.79 1.72
N LEU A 139 11.50 -0.74 2.31
CA LEU A 139 11.12 0.49 1.66
C LEU A 139 11.73 1.66 2.45
N ILE A 140 12.53 2.49 1.80
CA ILE A 140 13.11 3.69 2.38
C ILE A 140 12.64 4.87 1.56
N LEU A 141 11.93 5.77 2.23
CA LEU A 141 11.32 6.96 1.62
C LEU A 141 11.92 8.21 2.23
N GLN A 142 12.22 9.21 1.41
CA GLN A 142 12.76 10.49 1.85
C GLN A 142 11.89 11.65 1.36
N SER A 143 11.45 12.48 2.28
CA SER A 143 10.85 13.80 2.00
C SER A 143 11.77 14.91 2.49
N ASP A 144 11.38 16.17 2.30
CA ASP A 144 12.10 17.32 2.87
C ASP A 144 12.07 17.31 4.42
N TYR A 145 11.09 16.64 5.01
CA TYR A 145 10.93 16.55 6.45
C TYR A 145 11.69 15.39 7.09
N ALA A 146 11.56 14.19 6.52
CA ALA A 146 12.08 12.99 7.18
C ALA A 146 12.49 11.89 6.19
N VAL A 147 13.34 10.99 6.67
CA VAL A 147 13.65 9.70 6.06
C VAL A 147 12.91 8.61 6.84
N LEU A 148 12.08 7.84 6.16
CA LEU A 148 11.27 6.76 6.72
C LEU A 148 11.91 5.41 6.38
N GLU A 149 12.04 4.55 7.37
CA GLU A 149 12.54 3.19 7.22
C GLU A 149 11.42 2.19 7.53
N LEU A 150 11.04 1.44 6.50
CA LEU A 150 9.93 0.49 6.57
C LEU A 150 10.41 -0.90 6.16
N LYS A 151 9.84 -1.91 6.80
CA LYS A 151 10.00 -3.30 6.42
C LYS A 151 8.66 -3.94 6.06
N ARG A 152 8.71 -4.94 5.22
CA ARG A 152 7.51 -5.73 4.87
C ARG A 152 6.92 -6.37 6.13
N PHE A 153 5.60 -6.26 6.27
CA PHE A 153 4.87 -6.94 7.33
C PHE A 153 4.75 -8.44 7.09
#